data_eaee5f87a7c769c19e119d4973ee0450
#
_entry.id   eaee5f87a7c769c19e119d4973ee0450
#
_cell.length_a   1.000
_cell.length_b   1.000
_cell.length_c   1.000
_cell.angle_alpha   90.00
_cell.angle_beta   90.00
_cell.angle_gamma   90.00
#
_symmetry.space_group_name_H-M   'P 1'
#
loop_
_entity.id
_entity.type
_entity.pdbx_description
1 polymer ?
#
loop_
_entity_poly.entity_id
_entity_poly.type
_entity_poly.pdbx_seq_one_letter_code
_entity_poly.pdbx_strand_id
1 'polypeptide(L)'
;MPPVSKSYLDIGSSYGWFVSKMDQAGFESYGLEQDYIAISLGIKIYGLKQRQIINSNLELFLKGTSDTFDVVSFLSVLHHFARSQDSINPEEIIKMIDKVTKKVLFFETGQSHEKAFGEKLSKWTDDYIMDWLKENTTFKHIINLGKDNDCIPPFEDYYNRTLFACVR
;
A
#
# COMPACT_ATOMS: atom_id res chain seq x y z
N MET A 1 -18.04 4.63 27.08
CA MET A 1 -17.34 3.64 26.26
C MET A 1 -16.02 4.24 25.81
N PRO A 2 -14.89 3.54 25.89
CA PRO A 2 -13.68 4.04 25.27
C PRO A 2 -13.95 4.27 23.77
N PRO A 3 -13.37 5.28 23.13
CA PRO A 3 -13.52 5.46 21.70
C PRO A 3 -13.04 4.20 21.00
N VAL A 4 -13.83 3.70 20.05
CA VAL A 4 -13.43 2.56 19.22
C VAL A 4 -12.15 2.98 18.51
N SER A 5 -11.05 2.30 18.82
CA SER A 5 -9.76 2.59 18.18
C SER A 5 -9.90 2.33 16.68
N LYS A 6 -9.53 3.30 15.86
CA LYS A 6 -9.45 3.13 14.40
C LYS A 6 -8.23 2.28 14.09
N SER A 7 -8.40 1.25 13.28
CA SER A 7 -7.29 0.37 12.88
C SER A 7 -6.67 0.79 11.55
N TYR A 8 -5.36 0.66 11.46
CA TYR A 8 -4.58 0.98 10.26
C TYR A 8 -3.62 -0.16 9.92
N LEU A 9 -3.53 -0.49 8.64
CA LEU A 9 -2.54 -1.43 8.10
C LEU A 9 -1.74 -0.78 6.99
N ASP A 10 -0.43 -0.84 7.10
CA ASP A 10 0.52 -0.45 6.05
C ASP A 10 1.09 -1.70 5.37
N ILE A 11 0.74 -1.93 4.12
CA ILE A 11 1.17 -3.09 3.35
C ILE A 11 2.47 -2.76 2.61
N GLY A 12 3.54 -3.50 2.90
CA GLY A 12 4.89 -3.19 2.44
C GLY A 12 5.49 -2.04 3.24
N SER A 13 5.36 -2.12 4.56
CA SER A 13 5.65 -0.99 5.46
C SER A 13 7.12 -0.58 5.53
N SER A 14 8.04 -1.35 4.94
CA SER A 14 9.47 -1.08 4.99
C SER A 14 9.95 -0.79 6.42
N TYR A 15 10.52 0.38 6.68
CA TYR A 15 10.95 0.79 8.03
C TYR A 15 9.80 1.17 8.97
N GLY A 16 8.54 1.18 8.51
CA GLY A 16 7.36 1.45 9.33
C GLY A 16 7.15 2.91 9.69
N TRP A 17 7.57 3.84 8.84
CA TRP A 17 7.36 5.28 9.06
C TRP A 17 5.86 5.61 9.18
N PHE A 18 5.04 5.12 8.25
CA PHE A 18 3.59 5.33 8.29
C PHE A 18 2.95 4.67 9.51
N VAL A 19 3.39 3.46 9.88
CA VAL A 19 2.94 2.78 11.11
C VAL A 19 3.14 3.67 12.33
N SER A 20 4.34 4.23 12.47
CA SER A 20 4.69 5.14 13.58
C SER A 20 3.84 6.41 13.54
N LYS A 21 3.63 7.02 12.37
CA LYS A 21 2.84 8.26 12.25
C LYS A 21 1.36 8.04 12.55
N MET A 22 0.80 6.94 12.10
CA MET A 22 -0.60 6.61 12.37
C MET A 22 -0.82 6.22 13.83
N ASP A 23 0.15 5.53 14.47
CA ASP A 23 0.11 5.29 15.93
C ASP A 23 0.09 6.60 16.73
N GLN A 24 0.95 7.57 16.36
CA GLN A 24 0.96 8.91 16.95
C GLN A 24 -0.36 9.68 16.72
N ALA A 25 -1.04 9.41 15.61
CA ALA A 25 -2.36 9.97 15.31
C ALA A 25 -3.53 9.25 16.02
N GLY A 26 -3.24 8.25 16.85
CA GLY A 26 -4.22 7.54 17.67
C GLY A 26 -4.88 6.34 16.98
N PHE A 27 -4.29 5.83 15.90
CA PHE A 27 -4.71 4.57 15.29
C PHE A 27 -4.05 3.38 15.99
N GLU A 28 -4.74 2.26 16.02
CA GLU A 28 -4.13 0.97 16.28
C GLU A 28 -3.46 0.52 14.98
N SER A 29 -2.13 0.72 14.89
CA SER A 29 -1.39 0.68 13.63
C SER A 29 -0.54 -0.57 13.51
N TYR A 30 -0.58 -1.18 12.32
CA TYR A 30 0.18 -2.38 11.97
C TYR A 30 0.91 -2.18 10.65
N GLY A 31 2.10 -2.81 10.53
CA GLY A 31 2.88 -2.88 9.30
C GLY A 31 3.08 -4.31 8.86
N LEU A 32 2.77 -4.62 7.60
CA LEU A 32 3.11 -5.88 6.97
C LEU A 32 4.41 -5.71 6.19
N GLU A 33 5.45 -6.46 6.56
CA GLU A 33 6.76 -6.41 5.92
C GLU A 33 7.42 -7.79 5.96
N GLN A 34 8.10 -8.17 4.89
CA GLN A 34 8.83 -9.43 4.81
C GLN A 34 10.35 -9.27 5.03
N ASP A 35 10.89 -8.08 4.79
CA ASP A 35 12.31 -7.81 4.98
C ASP A 35 12.64 -7.60 6.46
N TYR A 36 13.28 -8.62 7.04
CA TYR A 36 13.70 -8.60 8.44
C TYR A 36 14.67 -7.46 8.76
N ILE A 37 15.49 -7.03 7.82
CA ILE A 37 16.43 -5.92 8.03
C ILE A 37 15.66 -4.61 8.16
N ALA A 38 14.71 -4.36 7.25
CA ALA A 38 13.84 -3.19 7.32
C ALA A 38 13.05 -3.15 8.63
N ILE A 39 12.45 -4.27 9.04
CA ILE A 39 11.76 -4.42 10.33
C ILE A 39 12.66 -4.05 11.50
N SER A 40 13.86 -4.65 11.55
CA SER A 40 14.81 -4.44 12.65
C SER A 40 15.25 -2.98 12.77
N LEU A 41 15.48 -2.32 11.64
CA LEU A 41 15.81 -0.90 11.58
C LEU A 41 14.62 -0.04 12.00
N GLY A 42 13.42 -0.36 11.53
CA GLY A 42 12.18 0.35 11.87
C GLY A 42 11.89 0.36 13.37
N ILE A 43 12.06 -0.79 14.02
CA ILE A 43 11.93 -0.89 15.48
C ILE A 43 12.90 0.06 16.19
N LYS A 44 14.16 0.12 15.74
CA LYS A 44 15.19 0.97 16.34
C LYS A 44 14.98 2.46 16.03
N ILE A 45 14.61 2.82 14.80
CA ILE A 45 14.53 4.20 14.34
C ILE A 45 13.23 4.87 14.80
N TYR A 46 12.11 4.16 14.69
CA TYR A 46 10.79 4.70 14.97
C TYR A 46 10.17 4.22 16.28
N GLY A 47 10.86 3.36 17.04
CA GLY A 47 10.38 2.84 18.31
C GLY A 47 9.16 1.93 18.18
N LEU A 48 9.01 1.24 17.04
CA LEU A 48 7.89 0.34 16.79
C LEU A 48 7.89 -0.81 17.80
N LYS A 49 6.71 -1.19 18.28
CA LYS A 49 6.54 -2.36 19.13
C LYS A 49 6.46 -3.60 18.26
N GLN A 50 7.04 -4.71 18.71
CA GLN A 50 7.02 -5.99 17.99
C GLN A 50 5.59 -6.40 17.54
N ARG A 51 4.59 -6.13 18.38
CA ARG A 51 3.18 -6.43 18.06
C ARG A 51 2.59 -5.61 16.90
N GLN A 52 3.23 -4.50 16.53
CA GLN A 52 2.82 -3.65 15.40
C GLN A 52 3.35 -4.16 14.07
N ILE A 53 4.21 -5.16 14.07
CA ILE A 53 4.84 -5.69 12.87
C ILE A 53 4.35 -7.10 12.59
N ILE A 54 3.80 -7.28 11.41
CA ILE A 54 3.41 -8.57 10.84
C ILE A 54 4.53 -8.99 9.88
N ASN A 55 5.41 -9.88 10.33
CA ASN A 55 6.48 -10.37 9.49
C ASN A 55 5.97 -11.50 8.59
N SER A 56 5.53 -11.15 7.39
CA SER A 56 5.00 -12.08 6.39
C SER A 56 5.12 -11.50 4.99
N ASN A 57 5.11 -12.36 3.99
CA ASN A 57 4.84 -11.90 2.63
C ASN A 57 3.34 -11.59 2.44
N LEU A 58 3.05 -10.75 1.47
CA LEU A 58 1.70 -10.23 1.21
C LEU A 58 0.69 -11.35 0.93
N GLU A 59 1.04 -12.29 0.06
CA GLU A 59 0.13 -13.36 -0.37
C GLU A 59 -0.26 -14.27 0.79
N LEU A 60 0.73 -14.69 1.59
CA LEU A 60 0.49 -15.54 2.75
C LEU A 60 -0.38 -14.85 3.79
N PHE A 61 -0.10 -13.57 4.04
CA PHE A 61 -0.91 -12.76 4.97
C PHE A 61 -2.36 -12.63 4.48
N LEU A 62 -2.57 -12.19 3.24
CA LEU A 62 -3.91 -11.96 2.69
C LEU A 62 -4.75 -13.25 2.59
N LYS A 63 -4.12 -14.39 2.32
CA LYS A 63 -4.80 -15.69 2.28
C LYS A 63 -5.11 -16.24 3.67
N GLY A 64 -4.34 -15.88 4.68
CA GLY A 64 -4.45 -16.42 6.03
C GLY A 64 -5.23 -15.54 7.00
N THR A 65 -5.41 -14.25 6.72
CA THR A 65 -6.05 -13.33 7.65
C THR A 65 -7.57 -13.28 7.49
N SER A 66 -8.26 -13.17 8.63
CA SER A 66 -9.66 -12.74 8.71
C SER A 66 -9.80 -11.31 9.26
N ASP A 67 -8.69 -10.69 9.62
CA ASP A 67 -8.68 -9.35 10.18
C ASP A 67 -9.02 -8.30 9.12
N THR A 68 -9.65 -7.22 9.57
CA THR A 68 -10.03 -6.10 8.71
C THR A 68 -9.65 -4.78 9.37
N PHE A 69 -9.24 -3.80 8.56
CA PHE A 69 -8.71 -2.52 9.03
C PHE A 69 -9.55 -1.36 8.51
N ASP A 70 -9.72 -0.33 9.33
CA ASP A 70 -10.48 0.87 8.92
C ASP A 70 -9.80 1.60 7.77
N VAL A 71 -8.48 1.70 7.82
CA VAL A 71 -7.65 2.33 6.80
C VAL A 71 -6.51 1.38 6.43
N VAL A 72 -6.27 1.26 5.15
CA VAL A 72 -5.14 0.49 4.60
C VAL A 72 -4.34 1.39 3.67
N SER A 73 -3.02 1.32 3.72
CA SER A 73 -2.13 1.85 2.69
C SER A 73 -1.45 0.71 1.93
N PHE A 74 -1.40 0.87 0.61
CA PHE A 74 -0.74 -0.05 -0.30
C PHE A 74 0.02 0.76 -1.34
N LEU A 75 1.21 1.20 -0.94
CA LEU A 75 2.01 2.19 -1.65
C LEU A 75 3.30 1.57 -2.15
N SER A 76 3.63 1.78 -3.41
CA SER A 76 4.88 1.32 -4.04
C SER A 76 5.10 -0.20 -4.02
N VAL A 77 4.05 -1.01 -3.98
CA VAL A 77 4.16 -2.48 -3.86
C VAL A 77 3.62 -3.23 -5.07
N LEU A 78 2.44 -2.85 -5.59
CA LEU A 78 1.74 -3.63 -6.62
C LEU A 78 2.58 -3.85 -7.89
N HIS A 79 3.39 -2.88 -8.30
CA HIS A 79 4.21 -2.99 -9.51
C HIS A 79 5.27 -4.11 -9.45
N HIS A 80 5.64 -4.58 -8.26
CA HIS A 80 6.52 -5.75 -8.13
C HIS A 80 5.83 -7.02 -8.65
N PHE A 81 4.54 -7.16 -8.39
CA PHE A 81 3.71 -8.28 -8.86
C PHE A 81 3.34 -8.13 -10.34
N ALA A 82 2.97 -6.94 -10.78
CA ALA A 82 2.66 -6.67 -12.19
C ALA A 82 3.84 -6.95 -13.15
N ARG A 83 5.08 -6.96 -12.63
CA ARG A 83 6.30 -7.22 -13.40
C ARG A 83 6.75 -8.67 -13.38
N SER A 84 6.32 -9.47 -12.42
CA SER A 84 6.71 -10.87 -12.24
C SER A 84 5.74 -11.79 -12.96
N GLN A 85 6.28 -12.78 -13.70
CA GLN A 85 5.45 -13.79 -14.37
C GLN A 85 5.03 -14.93 -13.43
N ASP A 86 5.74 -15.11 -12.32
CA ASP A 86 5.55 -16.23 -11.39
C ASP A 86 4.84 -15.78 -10.09
N SER A 87 4.32 -14.54 -10.06
CA SER A 87 3.62 -14.00 -8.90
C SER A 87 2.11 -14.08 -9.07
N ILE A 88 1.42 -13.96 -7.93
CA ILE A 88 -0.03 -13.80 -7.92
C ILE A 88 -0.44 -12.58 -8.76
N ASN A 89 -1.55 -12.72 -9.46
CA ASN A 89 -2.09 -11.70 -10.35
C ASN A 89 -2.46 -10.42 -9.56
N PRO A 90 -2.10 -9.22 -10.05
CA PRO A 90 -2.48 -7.95 -9.46
C PRO A 90 -3.96 -7.79 -9.14
N GLU A 91 -4.86 -8.30 -10.00
CA GLU A 91 -6.31 -8.28 -9.78
C GLU A 91 -6.74 -9.14 -8.58
N GLU A 92 -6.07 -10.26 -8.34
CA GLU A 92 -6.33 -11.08 -7.16
C GLU A 92 -5.85 -10.39 -5.89
N ILE A 93 -4.68 -9.76 -5.94
CA ILE A 93 -4.14 -9.00 -4.82
C ILE A 93 -5.09 -7.89 -4.41
N ILE A 94 -5.51 -7.04 -5.36
CA ILE A 94 -6.34 -5.88 -5.01
C ILE A 94 -7.72 -6.30 -4.49
N LYS A 95 -8.29 -7.41 -4.99
CA LYS A 95 -9.52 -7.99 -4.47
C LYS A 95 -9.37 -8.50 -3.04
N MET A 96 -8.22 -9.06 -2.68
CA MET A 96 -7.95 -9.46 -1.30
C MET A 96 -7.73 -8.25 -0.39
N ILE A 97 -7.04 -7.21 -0.87
CA ILE A 97 -6.87 -5.95 -0.13
C ILE A 97 -8.22 -5.26 0.08
N ASP A 98 -9.09 -5.26 -0.93
CA ASP A 98 -10.47 -4.75 -0.81
C ASP A 98 -11.23 -5.43 0.36
N LYS A 99 -11.11 -6.76 0.51
CA LYS A 99 -11.77 -7.52 1.58
C LYS A 99 -11.28 -7.15 2.98
N VAL A 100 -10.00 -6.85 3.15
CA VAL A 100 -9.42 -6.48 4.45
C VAL A 100 -9.57 -4.99 4.78
N THR A 101 -10.03 -4.16 3.82
CA THR A 101 -10.23 -2.72 4.00
C THR A 101 -11.68 -2.40 4.34
N LYS A 102 -11.94 -1.76 5.48
CA LYS A 102 -13.28 -1.38 5.90
C LYS A 102 -13.77 -0.06 5.31
N LYS A 103 -12.91 0.97 5.24
CA LYS A 103 -13.35 2.33 4.91
C LYS A 103 -12.56 2.98 3.80
N VAL A 104 -11.23 3.03 3.95
CA VAL A 104 -10.35 3.75 3.01
C VAL A 104 -9.13 2.92 2.68
N LEU A 105 -8.84 2.79 1.40
CA LEU A 105 -7.56 2.33 0.88
C LEU A 105 -6.82 3.51 0.24
N PHE A 106 -5.61 3.80 0.71
CA PHE A 106 -4.66 4.63 0.00
C PHE A 106 -3.83 3.75 -0.92
N PHE A 107 -3.85 4.07 -2.20
CA PHE A 107 -3.23 3.25 -3.24
C PHE A 107 -2.28 4.08 -4.09
N GLU A 108 -1.09 3.55 -4.33
CA GLU A 108 -0.10 4.08 -5.25
C GLU A 108 0.71 2.93 -5.83
N THR A 109 1.09 3.02 -7.09
CA THR A 109 1.92 2.01 -7.77
C THR A 109 2.80 2.65 -8.83
N GLY A 110 3.79 1.90 -9.33
CA GLY A 110 4.58 2.32 -10.48
C GLY A 110 3.69 2.65 -11.69
N GLN A 111 4.06 3.67 -12.44
CA GLN A 111 3.26 4.22 -13.54
C GLN A 111 4.01 4.20 -14.88
N SER A 112 3.25 4.45 -15.95
CA SER A 112 3.72 4.34 -17.34
C SER A 112 4.84 5.32 -17.73
N HIS A 113 4.99 6.44 -17.03
CA HIS A 113 6.06 7.41 -17.27
C HIS A 113 7.43 6.97 -16.73
N GLU A 114 7.47 6.00 -15.82
CA GLU A 114 8.70 5.55 -15.18
C GLU A 114 9.51 4.64 -16.10
N LYS A 115 10.59 5.16 -16.66
CA LYS A 115 11.47 4.42 -17.59
C LYS A 115 12.02 3.12 -17.03
N ALA A 116 12.20 3.03 -15.71
CA ALA A 116 12.70 1.83 -15.04
C ALA A 116 11.77 0.61 -15.19
N PHE A 117 10.51 0.81 -15.50
CA PHE A 117 9.53 -0.27 -15.66
C PHE A 117 9.33 -0.72 -17.12
N GLY A 118 9.84 0.05 -18.09
CA GLY A 118 9.76 -0.26 -19.52
C GLY A 118 8.32 -0.49 -19.99
N GLU A 119 8.14 -1.41 -20.93
CA GLU A 119 6.82 -1.73 -21.51
C GLU A 119 5.84 -2.41 -20.54
N LYS A 120 6.34 -3.01 -19.45
CA LYS A 120 5.52 -3.79 -18.52
C LYS A 120 4.45 -2.97 -17.82
N LEU A 121 4.71 -1.69 -17.59
CA LEU A 121 3.73 -0.77 -17.00
C LEU A 121 3.24 0.31 -17.97
N SER A 122 3.42 0.12 -19.27
CA SER A 122 3.02 1.11 -20.29
C SER A 122 1.53 1.50 -20.25
N LYS A 123 0.67 0.61 -19.73
CA LYS A 123 -0.76 0.85 -19.57
C LYS A 123 -1.14 1.58 -18.28
N TRP A 124 -0.24 1.63 -17.29
CA TRP A 124 -0.54 2.12 -15.94
C TRP A 124 -0.51 3.66 -15.87
N THR A 125 -1.38 4.29 -16.66
CA THR A 125 -1.71 5.72 -16.58
C THR A 125 -2.70 5.97 -15.44
N ASP A 126 -2.88 7.22 -15.03
CA ASP A 126 -3.86 7.60 -13.98
C ASP A 126 -5.27 7.10 -14.32
N ASP A 127 -5.71 7.32 -15.55
CA ASP A 127 -7.05 6.90 -16.01
C ASP A 127 -7.19 5.39 -15.98
N TYR A 128 -6.19 4.66 -16.49
CA TYR A 128 -6.19 3.19 -16.43
C TYR A 128 -6.24 2.68 -14.98
N ILE A 129 -5.47 3.25 -14.07
CA ILE A 129 -5.47 2.86 -12.66
C ILE A 129 -6.84 3.11 -12.03
N MET A 130 -7.45 4.26 -12.28
CA MET A 130 -8.78 4.58 -11.76
C MET A 130 -9.84 3.58 -12.25
N ASP A 131 -9.85 3.25 -13.53
CA ASP A 131 -10.82 2.31 -14.10
C ASP A 131 -10.54 0.88 -13.62
N TRP A 132 -9.27 0.47 -13.58
CA TRP A 132 -8.86 -0.82 -13.05
C TRP A 132 -9.26 -1.01 -11.57
N LEU A 133 -9.12 0.03 -10.74
CA LEU A 133 -9.58 0.01 -9.34
C LEU A 133 -11.10 -0.11 -9.24
N LYS A 134 -11.88 0.61 -10.08
CA LYS A 134 -13.35 0.48 -10.13
C LYS A 134 -13.80 -0.92 -10.53
N GLU A 135 -13.12 -1.53 -11.49
CA GLU A 135 -13.47 -2.86 -11.99
C GLU A 135 -13.12 -3.99 -11.00
N ASN A 136 -12.06 -3.82 -10.21
CA ASN A 136 -11.51 -4.88 -9.37
C ASN A 136 -11.78 -4.73 -7.88
N THR A 137 -12.45 -3.66 -7.45
CA THR A 137 -12.78 -3.41 -6.04
C THR A 137 -14.25 -3.02 -5.85
N THR A 138 -14.69 -2.99 -4.60
CA THR A 138 -16.07 -2.59 -4.24
C THR A 138 -16.15 -1.17 -3.66
N PHE A 139 -15.09 -0.38 -3.77
CA PHE A 139 -15.08 1.01 -3.33
C PHE A 139 -16.01 1.87 -4.20
N LYS A 140 -16.80 2.74 -3.56
CA LYS A 140 -17.76 3.61 -4.24
C LYS A 140 -17.11 4.82 -4.90
N HIS A 141 -16.07 5.34 -4.26
CA HIS A 141 -15.38 6.54 -4.73
C HIS A 141 -13.90 6.27 -4.86
N ILE A 142 -13.33 6.57 -6.03
CA ILE A 142 -11.90 6.55 -6.29
C ILE A 142 -11.50 7.98 -6.62
N ILE A 143 -10.69 8.56 -5.75
CA ILE A 143 -10.32 9.98 -5.77
C ILE A 143 -8.83 10.06 -6.10
N ASN A 144 -8.49 10.77 -7.16
CA ASN A 144 -7.12 11.14 -7.47
C ASN A 144 -6.71 12.30 -6.53
N LEU A 145 -5.74 12.05 -5.66
CA LEU A 145 -5.21 13.02 -4.69
C LEU A 145 -4.04 13.85 -5.23
N GLY A 146 -3.64 13.57 -6.46
CA GLY A 146 -2.51 14.23 -7.08
C GLY A 146 -1.23 13.41 -7.03
N LYS A 147 -0.18 13.97 -7.62
CA LYS A 147 1.14 13.36 -7.71
C LYS A 147 2.00 13.75 -6.52
N ASP A 148 2.90 12.86 -6.15
CA ASP A 148 3.95 13.22 -5.22
C ASP A 148 4.88 14.29 -5.86
N ASN A 149 5.43 15.16 -5.02
CA ASN A 149 6.37 16.20 -5.43
C ASN A 149 7.77 15.93 -4.85
N ASP A 150 8.03 14.72 -4.39
CA ASP A 150 9.27 14.35 -3.71
C ASP A 150 10.42 14.06 -4.69
N CYS A 151 10.12 14.10 -5.99
CA CYS A 151 11.10 13.92 -7.05
C CYS A 151 12.01 15.11 -7.20
N ILE A 152 13.17 15.02 -6.60
CA ILE A 152 14.26 15.96 -6.80
C ILE A 152 15.34 15.38 -7.74
N PRO A 153 16.09 16.20 -8.47
CA PRO A 153 17.22 15.74 -9.29
C PRO A 153 18.16 14.79 -8.51
N PRO A 154 18.61 13.66 -9.09
CA PRO A 154 18.38 13.18 -10.46
C PRO A 154 17.21 12.17 -10.60
N PHE A 155 16.23 12.17 -9.71
CA PHE A 155 15.21 11.12 -9.61
C PHE A 155 13.84 11.52 -10.20
N GLU A 156 13.74 12.64 -10.91
CA GLU A 156 12.48 13.17 -11.43
C GLU A 156 11.71 12.21 -12.35
N ASP A 157 12.43 11.31 -13.02
CA ASP A 157 11.85 10.31 -13.94
C ASP A 157 11.46 8.98 -13.24
N TYR A 158 11.70 8.83 -11.92
CA TYR A 158 11.54 7.55 -11.23
C TYR A 158 10.30 7.46 -10.34
N TYR A 159 9.75 8.59 -9.95
CA TYR A 159 8.61 8.69 -9.06
C TYR A 159 7.57 9.62 -9.67
N ASN A 160 7.05 10.58 -8.98
CA ASN A 160 5.98 11.48 -9.44
C ASN A 160 4.70 10.68 -9.72
N ARG A 161 4.41 9.75 -8.81
CA ARG A 161 3.28 8.84 -8.87
C ARG A 161 2.03 9.48 -8.31
N THR A 162 0.91 9.10 -8.86
CA THR A 162 -0.39 9.57 -8.36
C THR A 162 -0.83 8.72 -7.17
N LEU A 163 -1.19 9.39 -6.08
CA LEU A 163 -1.84 8.79 -4.94
C LEU A 163 -3.37 8.78 -5.15
N PHE A 164 -3.99 7.64 -4.92
CA PHE A 164 -5.44 7.46 -4.97
C PHE A 164 -6.00 7.15 -3.59
N ALA A 165 -7.18 7.69 -3.28
CA ALA A 165 -7.99 7.29 -2.14
C ALA A 165 -9.23 6.55 -2.64
N CYS A 166 -9.36 5.28 -2.24
CA CYS A 166 -10.51 4.44 -2.54
C CYS A 166 -11.40 4.39 -1.30
N VAL A 167 -12.64 4.89 -1.39
CA VAL A 167 -13.55 5.09 -0.25
C VAL A 167 -14.83 4.29 -0.43
N ARG A 168 -15.31 3.66 0.67
CA ARG A 168 -16.56 2.89 0.69
C ARG A 168 -17.81 3.77 0.68
#